data_8c16e824ae1b5ea9f6d2273ce845857a
#
_entry.id   8c16e824ae1b5ea9f6d2273ce845857a
#
_cell.length_a   1.000
_cell.length_b   1.000
_cell.length_c   1.000
_cell.angle_alpha   90.00
_cell.angle_beta   90.00
_cell.angle_gamma   90.00
#
_symmetry.space_group_name_H-M   'P 1'
#
loop_
_entity.id
_entity.type
_entity.pdbx_description
1 polymer ?
#
loop_
_entity_poly.entity_id
_entity_poly.type
_entity_poly.pdbx_seq_one_letter_code
_entity_poly.pdbx_strand_id
1 'polypeptide(L)'
;MKLFCCDEDIQKCGSVQTGQSGQAGIVILLLTIVLLTIGLSVASRSATDVRLSRQEQQTTRAFDAAEAGIEDALRQDLGALVGGGGSVDVGTCPGPDCITAQYDVDELLVLETEIEEGETVEVDLNGFGGTGVVIEWGDANIPELCSGGDLYASIVVAVFDSSGTVRRQPYSASGCDRGDSFSQTAVSASAPYLLRVTENVTANDTFMRVRALYSGTKIRIDSSNPGSFPLPGQYFRIHSQAQTTGGETRAVEVTQTDPAPPSIFDFVIFSDSGLEKN
;
A
#
# COMPACT_ATOMS: atom_id res chain seq x y z
N MET A 1 -66.63 -29.24 72.63
CA MET A 1 -67.83 -29.16 73.50
C MET A 1 -68.72 -28.10 72.89
N LYS A 2 -69.99 -28.53 72.53
CA LYS A 2 -71.17 -27.77 72.07
C LYS A 2 -71.02 -27.23 70.63
N LEU A 3 -71.57 -27.85 69.57
CA LEU A 3 -72.99 -28.05 69.17
C LEU A 3 -73.93 -26.87 69.46
N PHE A 4 -74.48 -26.27 68.39
CA PHE A 4 -75.83 -25.98 68.07
C PHE A 4 -75.87 -25.40 66.64
N CYS A 5 -76.38 -26.06 65.72
CA CYS A 5 -77.74 -26.30 65.13
C CYS A 5 -78.50 -25.04 64.77
N CYS A 6 -78.79 -25.09 63.42
CA CYS A 6 -79.99 -24.66 62.68
C CYS A 6 -80.43 -23.18 62.79
N ASP A 7 -80.66 -22.51 61.69
CA ASP A 7 -81.98 -22.55 61.04
C ASP A 7 -81.93 -21.97 59.60
N GLU A 8 -82.88 -22.39 58.81
CA GLU A 8 -83.18 -22.04 57.46
C GLU A 8 -83.40 -20.55 57.24
N ASP A 9 -82.74 -20.01 56.19
CA ASP A 9 -83.54 -19.20 55.25
C ASP A 9 -82.81 -19.05 53.93
N ILE A 10 -83.51 -19.39 52.89
CA ILE A 10 -83.13 -19.30 51.49
C ILE A 10 -83.01 -17.86 51.06
N GLN A 11 -81.76 -17.34 50.79
CA GLN A 11 -81.62 -16.20 49.92
C GLN A 11 -80.46 -16.39 48.98
N LYS A 12 -80.83 -16.46 47.74
CA LYS A 12 -79.98 -16.43 46.55
C LYS A 12 -78.89 -15.36 46.68
N CYS A 13 -77.61 -15.77 46.98
CA CYS A 13 -76.45 -15.00 46.61
C CYS A 13 -76.06 -15.38 45.17
N GLY A 14 -76.61 -14.60 44.28
CA GLY A 14 -76.14 -14.61 42.91
C GLY A 14 -74.67 -14.16 42.91
N SER A 15 -73.74 -15.08 42.75
CA SER A 15 -72.34 -14.73 42.42
C SER A 15 -72.36 -13.97 41.11
N VAL A 16 -72.18 -12.65 41.18
CA VAL A 16 -71.81 -11.84 40.05
C VAL A 16 -70.38 -12.29 39.66
N GLN A 17 -70.28 -13.29 38.83
CA GLN A 17 -69.04 -13.54 38.05
C GLN A 17 -68.90 -12.39 37.11
N THR A 18 -68.23 -11.36 37.59
CA THR A 18 -67.69 -10.31 36.72
C THR A 18 -66.77 -10.99 35.72
N GLY A 19 -67.24 -11.02 34.48
CA GLY A 19 -66.52 -11.62 33.37
C GLY A 19 -65.17 -10.92 33.11
N GLN A 20 -64.12 -11.37 33.79
CA GLN A 20 -62.73 -11.00 33.48
C GLN A 20 -62.04 -11.89 32.43
N SER A 21 -62.79 -12.80 31.80
CA SER A 21 -62.23 -13.72 30.85
C SER A 21 -61.77 -13.09 29.51
N GLY A 22 -62.20 -11.85 29.22
CA GLY A 22 -61.76 -11.15 28.01
C GLY A 22 -60.41 -10.43 28.16
N GLN A 23 -60.07 -9.93 29.34
CA GLN A 23 -58.83 -9.19 29.56
C GLN A 23 -57.58 -10.08 29.55
N ALA A 24 -57.68 -11.31 30.07
CA ALA A 24 -56.57 -12.23 30.05
C ALA A 24 -56.16 -12.66 28.60
N GLY A 25 -57.14 -12.80 27.72
CA GLY A 25 -56.90 -13.13 26.30
C GLY A 25 -56.15 -12.01 25.58
N ILE A 26 -56.49 -10.75 25.83
CA ILE A 26 -55.77 -9.60 25.22
C ILE A 26 -54.34 -9.48 25.75
N VAL A 27 -54.10 -9.71 27.02
CA VAL A 27 -52.75 -9.70 27.61
C VAL A 27 -51.88 -10.80 27.03
N ILE A 28 -52.41 -12.01 26.91
CA ILE A 28 -51.69 -13.12 26.30
C ILE A 28 -51.37 -12.83 24.85
N LEU A 29 -52.30 -12.27 24.08
CA LEU A 29 -52.09 -11.90 22.68
C LEU A 29 -51.03 -10.81 22.54
N LEU A 30 -51.02 -9.78 23.38
CA LEU A 30 -49.98 -8.76 23.36
C LEU A 30 -48.61 -9.34 23.73
N LEU A 31 -48.56 -10.23 24.71
CA LEU A 31 -47.34 -10.86 25.15
C LEU A 31 -46.73 -11.79 24.06
N THR A 32 -47.60 -12.52 23.34
CA THR A 32 -47.16 -13.35 22.21
C THR A 32 -46.64 -12.49 21.04
N ILE A 33 -47.28 -11.35 20.74
CA ILE A 33 -46.80 -10.43 19.69
C ILE A 33 -45.42 -9.86 20.08
N VAL A 34 -45.23 -9.43 21.32
CA VAL A 34 -43.94 -8.92 21.78
C VAL A 34 -42.86 -9.99 21.73
N LEU A 35 -43.12 -11.20 22.16
CA LEU A 35 -42.17 -12.32 22.09
C LEU A 35 -41.83 -12.67 20.65
N LEU A 36 -42.80 -12.65 19.75
CA LEU A 36 -42.61 -12.95 18.33
C LEU A 36 -41.78 -11.86 17.63
N THR A 37 -41.99 -10.59 17.96
CA THR A 37 -41.19 -9.49 17.41
C THR A 37 -39.73 -9.54 17.90
N ILE A 38 -39.51 -9.84 19.19
CA ILE A 38 -38.16 -10.04 19.74
C ILE A 38 -37.48 -11.22 19.06
N GLY A 39 -38.17 -12.37 18.94
CA GLY A 39 -37.66 -13.56 18.30
C GLY A 39 -37.27 -13.32 16.82
N LEU A 40 -38.11 -12.66 16.06
CA LEU A 40 -37.80 -12.26 14.68
C LEU A 40 -36.62 -11.31 14.59
N SER A 41 -36.51 -10.35 15.52
CA SER A 41 -35.39 -9.40 15.55
C SER A 41 -34.04 -10.12 15.80
N VAL A 42 -34.01 -11.05 16.75
CA VAL A 42 -32.80 -11.84 17.04
C VAL A 42 -32.46 -12.75 15.86
N ALA A 43 -33.42 -13.44 15.28
CA ALA A 43 -33.22 -14.29 14.13
C ALA A 43 -32.67 -13.52 12.92
N SER A 44 -33.19 -12.32 12.67
CA SER A 44 -32.72 -11.44 11.60
C SER A 44 -31.27 -11.01 11.80
N ARG A 45 -30.90 -10.62 13.03
CA ARG A 45 -29.50 -10.26 13.37
C ARG A 45 -28.57 -11.44 13.16
N SER A 46 -28.94 -12.62 13.69
CA SER A 46 -28.11 -13.83 13.53
C SER A 46 -27.89 -14.18 12.06
N ALA A 47 -28.91 -14.06 11.20
CA ALA A 47 -28.78 -14.28 9.77
C ALA A 47 -27.83 -13.26 9.11
N THR A 48 -27.85 -12.01 9.56
CA THR A 48 -26.95 -10.97 9.06
C THR A 48 -25.51 -11.24 9.49
N ASP A 49 -25.29 -11.62 10.76
CA ASP A 49 -23.97 -11.94 11.30
C ASP A 49 -23.32 -13.12 10.55
N VAL A 50 -24.10 -14.17 10.24
CA VAL A 50 -23.61 -15.30 9.46
C VAL A 50 -23.22 -14.89 8.03
N ARG A 51 -24.01 -14.00 7.40
CA ARG A 51 -23.69 -13.49 6.05
C ARG A 51 -22.41 -12.66 6.08
N LEU A 52 -22.27 -11.77 7.06
CA LEU A 52 -21.09 -10.93 7.23
C LEU A 52 -19.84 -11.79 7.46
N SER A 53 -19.91 -12.77 8.35
CA SER A 53 -18.81 -13.71 8.61
C SER A 53 -18.39 -14.50 7.37
N ARG A 54 -19.35 -14.93 6.54
CA ARG A 54 -19.04 -15.58 5.27
C ARG A 54 -18.37 -14.64 4.28
N GLN A 55 -18.83 -13.39 4.21
CA GLN A 55 -18.25 -12.38 3.33
C GLN A 55 -16.81 -12.05 3.76
N GLU A 56 -16.56 -11.88 5.06
CA GLU A 56 -15.22 -11.69 5.60
C GLU A 56 -14.29 -12.87 5.26
N GLN A 57 -14.77 -14.09 5.43
CA GLN A 57 -14.01 -15.28 5.07
C GLN A 57 -13.69 -15.35 3.56
N GLN A 58 -14.64 -15.01 2.71
CA GLN A 58 -14.40 -14.96 1.26
C GLN A 58 -13.42 -13.85 0.89
N THR A 59 -13.53 -12.68 1.51
CA THR A 59 -12.60 -11.57 1.34
C THR A 59 -11.16 -11.97 1.71
N THR A 60 -10.98 -12.61 2.87
CA THR A 60 -9.67 -13.09 3.31
C THR A 60 -9.09 -14.11 2.34
N ARG A 61 -9.89 -15.09 1.92
CA ARG A 61 -9.45 -16.09 0.93
C ARG A 61 -9.06 -15.48 -0.41
N ALA A 62 -9.80 -14.45 -0.90
CA ALA A 62 -9.44 -13.75 -2.13
C ALA A 62 -8.11 -13.00 -1.97
N PHE A 63 -7.90 -12.39 -0.81
CA PHE A 63 -6.66 -11.68 -0.50
C PHE A 63 -5.47 -12.65 -0.44
N ASP A 64 -5.59 -13.74 0.33
CA ASP A 64 -4.55 -14.78 0.43
C ASP A 64 -4.19 -15.37 -0.95
N ALA A 65 -5.20 -15.55 -1.81
CA ALA A 65 -4.96 -16.03 -3.17
C ALA A 65 -4.24 -14.98 -4.03
N ALA A 66 -4.59 -13.69 -3.91
CA ALA A 66 -3.88 -12.63 -4.62
C ALA A 66 -2.43 -12.51 -4.15
N GLU A 67 -2.16 -12.65 -2.84
CA GLU A 67 -0.79 -12.71 -2.31
C GLU A 67 -0.01 -13.91 -2.87
N ALA A 68 -0.64 -15.08 -2.97
CA ALA A 68 -0.01 -16.25 -3.58
C ALA A 68 0.39 -16.01 -5.04
N GLY A 69 -0.40 -15.21 -5.79
CA GLY A 69 -0.03 -14.77 -7.14
C GLY A 69 1.21 -13.89 -7.15
N ILE A 70 1.36 -12.96 -6.20
CA ILE A 70 2.59 -12.17 -6.05
C ILE A 70 3.79 -13.08 -5.75
N GLU A 71 3.63 -14.01 -4.79
CA GLU A 71 4.70 -14.95 -4.43
C GLU A 71 5.13 -15.83 -5.61
N ASP A 72 4.18 -16.26 -6.44
CA ASP A 72 4.47 -17.06 -7.62
C ASP A 72 5.26 -16.25 -8.65
N ALA A 73 4.85 -15.00 -8.90
CA ALA A 73 5.59 -14.07 -9.78
C ALA A 73 7.03 -13.84 -9.27
N LEU A 74 7.20 -13.59 -7.97
CA LEU A 74 8.52 -13.31 -7.35
C LEU A 74 9.47 -14.53 -7.36
N ARG A 75 8.96 -15.74 -7.55
CA ARG A 75 9.79 -16.95 -7.71
C ARG A 75 10.30 -17.14 -9.13
N GLN A 76 9.78 -16.39 -10.08
CA GLN A 76 10.14 -16.47 -11.48
C GLN A 76 11.09 -15.32 -11.87
N ASP A 77 11.63 -15.38 -13.07
CA ASP A 77 12.39 -14.27 -13.64
C ASP A 77 11.41 -13.18 -14.08
N LEU A 78 11.35 -12.08 -13.32
CA LEU A 78 10.43 -10.98 -13.59
C LEU A 78 10.65 -10.36 -14.97
N GLY A 79 11.91 -10.27 -15.41
CA GLY A 79 12.24 -9.75 -16.74
C GLY A 79 11.62 -10.59 -17.87
N ALA A 80 11.50 -11.89 -17.68
CA ALA A 80 10.84 -12.78 -18.64
C ALA A 80 9.31 -12.69 -18.62
N LEU A 81 8.74 -12.12 -17.55
CA LEU A 81 7.29 -11.95 -17.37
C LEU A 81 6.80 -10.57 -17.82
N VAL A 82 7.69 -9.63 -18.14
CA VAL A 82 7.32 -8.26 -18.56
C VAL A 82 6.38 -8.27 -19.76
N GLY A 83 5.28 -7.52 -19.63
CA GLY A 83 4.23 -7.44 -20.66
C GLY A 83 3.39 -8.72 -20.80
N GLY A 84 3.54 -9.62 -19.86
CA GLY A 84 2.75 -10.85 -19.70
C GLY A 84 2.35 -11.05 -18.25
N GLY A 85 2.09 -12.28 -17.90
CA GLY A 85 1.69 -12.64 -16.54
C GLY A 85 1.53 -14.13 -16.38
N GLY A 86 0.93 -14.52 -15.29
CA GLY A 86 0.67 -15.92 -14.98
C GLY A 86 -0.59 -16.11 -14.16
N SER A 87 -0.78 -17.34 -13.75
CA SER A 87 -1.87 -17.67 -12.83
C SER A 87 -1.44 -18.78 -11.87
N VAL A 88 -1.94 -18.71 -10.68
CA VAL A 88 -1.73 -19.73 -9.64
C VAL A 88 -3.06 -20.14 -9.04
N ASP A 89 -3.24 -21.44 -8.87
CA ASP A 89 -4.43 -22.00 -8.22
C ASP A 89 -4.16 -22.23 -6.74
N VAL A 90 -5.04 -21.71 -5.89
CA VAL A 90 -4.96 -21.76 -4.44
C VAL A 90 -6.14 -22.55 -3.90
N GLY A 91 -5.86 -23.51 -3.00
CA GLY A 91 -6.86 -24.40 -2.41
C GLY A 91 -6.89 -25.78 -3.06
N THR A 92 -8.04 -26.47 -2.93
CA THR A 92 -8.20 -27.80 -3.52
C THR A 92 -8.78 -27.67 -4.93
N CYS A 93 -7.92 -27.81 -5.93
CA CYS A 93 -8.28 -27.67 -7.33
C CYS A 93 -8.24 -29.01 -8.08
N PRO A 94 -9.21 -29.31 -8.99
CA PRO A 94 -10.44 -28.55 -9.16
C PRO A 94 -11.45 -28.80 -8.03
N GLY A 95 -12.13 -27.76 -7.56
CA GLY A 95 -13.14 -27.87 -6.51
C GLY A 95 -13.79 -26.53 -6.17
N PRO A 96 -14.81 -26.53 -5.32
CA PRO A 96 -15.52 -25.33 -4.93
C PRO A 96 -14.65 -24.36 -4.09
N ASP A 97 -13.58 -24.85 -3.52
CA ASP A 97 -12.62 -24.05 -2.72
C ASP A 97 -11.41 -23.58 -3.54
N CYS A 98 -11.37 -23.91 -4.84
CA CYS A 98 -10.32 -23.44 -5.75
C CYS A 98 -10.52 -21.98 -6.09
N ILE A 99 -9.48 -21.18 -5.91
CA ILE A 99 -9.41 -19.77 -6.27
C ILE A 99 -8.20 -19.62 -7.18
N THR A 100 -8.41 -19.08 -8.37
CA THR A 100 -7.31 -18.77 -9.29
C THR A 100 -6.95 -17.30 -9.13
N ALA A 101 -5.71 -17.03 -8.78
CA ALA A 101 -5.13 -15.70 -8.88
C ALA A 101 -4.50 -15.53 -10.26
N GLN A 102 -4.73 -14.36 -10.84
CA GLN A 102 -4.05 -13.93 -12.07
C GLN A 102 -3.15 -12.76 -11.73
N TYR A 103 -1.95 -12.77 -12.28
CA TYR A 103 -1.01 -11.67 -12.10
C TYR A 103 -0.40 -11.24 -13.42
N ASP A 104 -0.05 -9.97 -13.49
CA ASP A 104 0.71 -9.33 -14.57
C ASP A 104 1.94 -8.61 -14.00
N VAL A 105 2.94 -8.48 -14.82
CA VAL A 105 4.22 -7.85 -14.48
C VAL A 105 4.52 -6.76 -15.48
N ASP A 106 4.64 -5.53 -14.99
CA ASP A 106 5.06 -4.38 -15.75
C ASP A 106 6.48 -3.96 -15.32
N GLU A 107 7.30 -3.62 -16.29
CA GLU A 107 8.57 -2.95 -16.07
C GLU A 107 8.37 -1.44 -16.15
N LEU A 108 8.80 -0.72 -15.13
CA LEU A 108 8.67 0.72 -15.06
C LEU A 108 10.02 1.40 -15.32
N LEU A 109 10.00 2.31 -16.30
CA LEU A 109 11.19 2.98 -16.81
C LEU A 109 11.50 4.30 -16.09
N VAL A 110 10.56 4.79 -15.30
CA VAL A 110 10.68 6.01 -14.50
C VAL A 110 10.77 5.59 -13.05
N LEU A 111 11.81 6.03 -12.35
CA LEU A 111 11.91 5.83 -10.92
C LEU A 111 11.15 6.94 -10.20
N GLU A 112 10.13 6.58 -9.44
CA GLU A 112 9.35 7.51 -8.64
C GLU A 112 9.15 6.92 -7.25
N THR A 113 9.70 7.59 -6.23
CA THR A 113 9.70 7.10 -4.85
C THR A 113 9.83 8.24 -3.86
N GLU A 114 9.70 7.93 -2.58
CA GLU A 114 10.00 8.82 -1.46
C GLU A 114 11.21 8.26 -0.72
N ILE A 115 12.19 9.11 -0.44
CA ILE A 115 13.43 8.74 0.25
C ILE A 115 13.58 9.60 1.51
N GLU A 116 14.08 8.99 2.57
CA GLU A 116 14.37 9.68 3.84
C GLU A 116 15.72 10.40 3.78
N GLU A 117 15.96 11.28 4.75
CA GLU A 117 17.26 11.94 4.90
C GLU A 117 18.39 10.90 5.03
N GLY A 118 19.38 11.02 4.17
CA GLY A 118 20.53 10.12 4.13
C GLY A 118 20.29 8.82 3.37
N GLU A 119 19.09 8.56 2.92
CA GLU A 119 18.77 7.42 2.07
C GLU A 119 19.21 7.65 0.62
N THR A 120 19.51 6.55 -0.07
CA THR A 120 20.01 6.58 -1.44
C THR A 120 19.15 5.67 -2.32
N VAL A 121 18.77 6.16 -3.48
CA VAL A 121 18.18 5.35 -4.56
C VAL A 121 19.21 5.12 -5.64
N GLU A 122 19.11 3.97 -6.30
CA GLU A 122 19.94 3.60 -7.43
C GLU A 122 19.09 3.58 -8.71
N VAL A 123 19.68 4.06 -9.79
CA VAL A 123 19.08 4.14 -11.12
C VAL A 123 19.98 3.36 -12.06
N ASP A 124 19.46 2.34 -12.70
CA ASP A 124 20.18 1.62 -13.75
C ASP A 124 20.32 2.49 -15.00
N LEU A 125 21.52 2.56 -15.53
CA LEU A 125 21.86 3.25 -16.78
C LEU A 125 22.45 2.27 -17.82
N ASN A 126 22.50 0.99 -17.50
CA ASN A 126 23.12 0.01 -18.38
C ASN A 126 22.36 -0.10 -19.70
N GLY A 127 23.03 0.22 -20.80
CA GLY A 127 22.40 0.28 -22.11
C GLY A 127 21.58 1.53 -22.41
N PHE A 128 21.58 2.53 -21.53
CA PHE A 128 20.91 3.81 -21.78
C PHE A 128 21.54 4.54 -22.96
N GLY A 129 20.74 4.79 -23.99
CA GLY A 129 21.18 5.45 -25.22
C GLY A 129 21.06 6.98 -25.21
N GLY A 130 20.54 7.57 -24.13
CA GLY A 130 20.38 9.02 -23.98
C GLY A 130 21.64 9.67 -23.42
N THR A 131 21.62 11.01 -23.34
CA THR A 131 22.74 11.84 -22.85
C THR A 131 22.42 12.61 -21.58
N GLY A 132 21.20 12.50 -21.09
CA GLY A 132 20.78 13.23 -19.89
C GLY A 132 19.69 12.52 -19.12
N VAL A 133 19.81 12.59 -17.82
CA VAL A 133 18.82 12.09 -16.85
C VAL A 133 18.26 13.29 -16.09
N VAL A 134 16.95 13.40 -16.05
CA VAL A 134 16.23 14.44 -15.31
C VAL A 134 15.93 13.91 -13.92
N ILE A 135 16.29 14.68 -12.92
CA ILE A 135 16.01 14.38 -11.52
C ILE A 135 15.12 15.52 -11.00
N GLU A 136 13.92 15.17 -10.57
CA GLU A 136 12.95 16.08 -9.96
C GLU A 136 12.75 15.66 -8.50
N TRP A 137 12.74 16.64 -7.58
CA TRP A 137 12.56 16.37 -6.16
C TRP A 137 11.86 17.51 -5.42
N GLY A 138 11.54 17.30 -4.14
CA GLY A 138 10.75 18.21 -3.32
C GLY A 138 9.26 18.07 -3.59
N ASP A 139 8.44 18.63 -2.72
CA ASP A 139 6.98 18.67 -2.87
C ASP A 139 6.53 20.12 -3.09
N ALA A 140 5.96 20.43 -4.25
CA ALA A 140 5.48 21.76 -4.57
C ALA A 140 4.33 22.26 -3.65
N ASN A 141 3.72 21.36 -2.90
CA ASN A 141 2.65 21.70 -1.95
C ASN A 141 3.17 21.99 -0.53
N ILE A 142 4.45 21.72 -0.26
CA ILE A 142 5.07 21.93 1.05
C ILE A 142 5.97 23.15 0.94
N PRO A 143 5.77 24.21 1.77
CA PRO A 143 6.65 25.36 1.79
C PRO A 143 7.98 25.00 2.44
N GLU A 144 8.96 24.63 1.64
CA GLU A 144 10.30 24.33 2.09
C GLU A 144 11.14 25.62 2.21
N LEU A 145 12.07 25.65 3.14
CA LEU A 145 12.93 26.81 3.44
C LEU A 145 14.41 26.46 3.38
N CYS A 146 15.26 27.45 3.06
CA CYS A 146 16.71 27.25 3.09
C CYS A 146 17.28 27.12 4.49
N SER A 147 16.61 27.67 5.50
CA SER A 147 17.02 27.64 6.90
C SER A 147 15.80 27.65 7.81
N GLY A 148 15.87 26.94 8.93
CA GLY A 148 14.77 26.86 9.90
C GLY A 148 14.13 25.48 9.95
N GLY A 149 12.82 25.36 10.05
CA GLY A 149 12.11 24.11 10.29
C GLY A 149 12.12 23.15 9.10
N ASP A 150 11.32 23.38 8.10
CA ASP A 150 11.21 22.48 6.95
C ASP A 150 12.25 22.85 5.90
N LEU A 151 13.40 22.18 5.94
CA LEU A 151 14.52 22.45 5.04
C LEU A 151 14.27 21.86 3.65
N TYR A 152 14.69 22.57 2.61
CA TYR A 152 14.82 21.96 1.29
C TYR A 152 15.73 20.75 1.34
N ALA A 153 15.27 19.64 0.80
CA ALA A 153 16.15 18.53 0.51
C ALA A 153 17.16 18.97 -0.56
N SER A 154 18.44 18.72 -0.27
CA SER A 154 19.50 18.75 -1.27
C SER A 154 19.80 17.33 -1.69
N ILE A 155 20.29 17.15 -2.91
CA ILE A 155 20.63 15.82 -3.41
C ILE A 155 22.10 15.75 -3.80
N VAL A 156 22.70 14.59 -3.59
CA VAL A 156 24.01 14.23 -4.14
C VAL A 156 23.82 13.17 -5.18
N VAL A 157 24.20 13.48 -6.40
CA VAL A 157 24.16 12.56 -7.53
C VAL A 157 25.56 11.99 -7.74
N ALA A 158 25.69 10.67 -7.74
CA ALA A 158 26.93 9.94 -8.03
C ALA A 158 26.70 9.04 -9.23
N VAL A 159 27.41 9.29 -10.31
CA VAL A 159 27.35 8.51 -11.55
C VAL A 159 28.58 7.63 -11.65
N PHE A 160 28.35 6.35 -11.85
CA PHE A 160 29.38 5.30 -11.92
C PHE A 160 29.51 4.81 -13.36
N ASP A 161 30.72 4.79 -13.85
CA ASP A 161 31.02 4.25 -15.18
C ASP A 161 31.55 2.80 -15.13
N SER A 162 31.60 2.15 -16.27
CA SER A 162 32.09 0.78 -16.40
C SER A 162 33.58 0.60 -16.09
N SER A 163 34.36 1.71 -15.94
CA SER A 163 35.76 1.68 -15.54
C SER A 163 35.95 1.78 -14.04
N GLY A 164 34.86 1.99 -13.26
CA GLY A 164 34.90 2.24 -11.84
C GLY A 164 35.13 3.70 -11.46
N THR A 165 35.13 4.63 -12.44
CA THR A 165 35.21 6.06 -12.15
C THR A 165 33.87 6.55 -11.62
N VAL A 166 33.92 7.42 -10.60
CA VAL A 166 32.71 7.99 -9.98
C VAL A 166 32.74 9.51 -10.12
N ARG A 167 31.72 10.06 -10.76
CA ARG A 167 31.49 11.51 -10.80
C ARG A 167 30.44 11.84 -9.75
N ARG A 168 30.71 12.82 -8.89
CA ARG A 168 29.77 13.26 -7.86
C ARG A 168 29.43 14.72 -8.05
N GLN A 169 28.14 15.02 -8.06
CA GLN A 169 27.65 16.39 -8.15
C GLN A 169 26.55 16.62 -7.10
N PRO A 170 26.80 17.50 -6.13
CA PRO A 170 25.78 17.90 -5.18
C PRO A 170 24.95 19.05 -5.75
N TYR A 171 23.64 19.00 -5.51
CA TYR A 171 22.67 20.00 -5.95
C TYR A 171 21.81 20.50 -4.79
N SER A 172 21.54 21.79 -4.80
CA SER A 172 20.63 22.46 -3.87
C SER A 172 19.67 23.36 -4.63
N ALA A 173 18.63 23.83 -3.95
CA ALA A 173 17.71 24.82 -4.49
C ALA A 173 18.45 26.11 -4.88
N SER A 174 18.02 26.76 -5.96
CA SER A 174 18.53 28.06 -6.37
C SER A 174 18.35 29.10 -5.26
N GLY A 175 19.44 29.80 -4.91
CA GLY A 175 19.44 30.77 -3.82
C GLY A 175 19.54 30.17 -2.41
N CYS A 176 19.72 28.85 -2.29
CA CYS A 176 19.85 28.14 -1.02
C CYS A 176 21.32 27.82 -0.74
N ASP A 177 22.07 28.84 -0.32
CA ASP A 177 23.48 28.70 0.08
C ASP A 177 23.57 28.38 1.58
N ARG A 178 23.99 27.17 1.91
CA ARG A 178 24.23 26.71 3.28
C ARG A 178 25.71 26.70 3.65
N GLY A 179 26.58 27.22 2.77
CA GLY A 179 28.03 27.15 2.94
C GLY A 179 28.62 25.76 2.72
N ASP A 180 27.87 24.86 2.10
CA ASP A 180 28.21 23.46 1.84
C ASP A 180 28.84 23.25 0.45
N SER A 181 28.99 24.31 -0.33
CA SER A 181 29.50 24.30 -1.72
C SER A 181 28.63 23.50 -2.68
N PHE A 182 27.36 23.32 -2.39
CA PHE A 182 26.43 22.66 -3.30
C PHE A 182 26.10 23.55 -4.49
N SER A 183 25.97 22.96 -5.65
CA SER A 183 25.55 23.65 -6.86
C SER A 183 24.11 24.12 -6.74
N GLN A 184 23.89 25.42 -6.90
CA GLN A 184 22.56 26.06 -6.86
C GLN A 184 21.93 26.16 -8.26
N THR A 185 22.18 25.18 -9.11
CA THR A 185 21.71 25.18 -10.50
C THR A 185 20.34 24.51 -10.68
N ALA A 186 19.78 23.97 -9.60
CA ALA A 186 18.43 23.42 -9.67
C ALA A 186 17.41 24.51 -10.02
N VAL A 187 16.55 24.20 -10.97
CA VAL A 187 15.45 25.07 -11.44
C VAL A 187 14.11 24.55 -10.92
N SER A 188 13.07 25.37 -11.03
CA SER A 188 11.72 24.93 -10.68
C SER A 188 11.27 23.79 -11.57
N ALA A 189 10.74 22.73 -10.95
CA ALA A 189 10.09 21.62 -11.63
C ALA A 189 8.62 21.93 -11.94
N SER A 190 7.96 21.01 -12.63
CA SER A 190 6.50 20.99 -12.75
C SER A 190 5.88 20.25 -11.56
N ALA A 191 4.72 20.71 -11.10
CA ALA A 191 4.02 19.99 -10.03
C ALA A 191 3.82 18.50 -10.40
N PRO A 192 3.95 17.59 -9.43
CA PRO A 192 4.00 17.82 -7.99
C PRO A 192 5.40 18.12 -7.40
N TYR A 193 6.44 18.13 -8.20
CA TYR A 193 7.83 18.35 -7.75
C TYR A 193 8.17 19.85 -7.69
N LEU A 194 9.12 20.18 -6.83
CA LEU A 194 9.54 21.56 -6.60
C LEU A 194 10.79 21.93 -7.40
N LEU A 195 11.78 21.03 -7.43
CA LEU A 195 13.10 21.27 -7.98
C LEU A 195 13.42 20.27 -9.08
N ARG A 196 14.25 20.70 -10.04
CA ARG A 196 14.68 19.90 -11.17
C ARG A 196 16.13 20.18 -11.54
N VAL A 197 16.85 19.12 -11.88
CA VAL A 197 18.18 19.22 -12.51
C VAL A 197 18.27 18.17 -13.63
N THR A 198 19.14 18.42 -14.59
CA THR A 198 19.50 17.44 -15.61
C THR A 198 20.96 17.07 -15.43
N GLU A 199 21.21 15.80 -15.11
CA GLU A 199 22.56 15.24 -15.04
C GLU A 199 22.97 14.69 -16.40
N ASN A 200 24.20 15.02 -16.82
CA ASN A 200 24.74 14.52 -18.07
C ASN A 200 25.32 13.12 -17.86
N VAL A 201 24.90 12.20 -18.70
CA VAL A 201 25.35 10.82 -18.71
C VAL A 201 25.91 10.43 -20.06
N THR A 202 26.74 9.41 -20.09
CA THR A 202 27.39 8.86 -21.26
C THR A 202 27.04 7.39 -21.42
N ALA A 203 27.28 6.81 -22.60
CA ALA A 203 27.03 5.40 -22.85
C ALA A 203 27.91 4.43 -22.01
N ASN A 204 28.93 4.95 -21.33
CA ASN A 204 29.80 4.15 -20.45
C ASN A 204 29.30 4.12 -19.01
N ASP A 205 28.32 4.96 -18.67
CA ASP A 205 27.76 5.02 -17.32
C ASP A 205 26.86 3.80 -17.12
N THR A 206 27.03 3.14 -15.99
CA THR A 206 26.33 1.87 -15.69
C THR A 206 25.18 2.06 -14.72
N PHE A 207 25.37 2.91 -13.73
CA PHE A 207 24.31 3.25 -12.79
C PHE A 207 24.57 4.62 -12.15
N MET A 208 23.52 5.19 -11.59
CA MET A 208 23.55 6.45 -10.88
C MET A 208 22.91 6.27 -9.50
N ARG A 209 23.49 6.90 -8.48
CA ARG A 209 22.95 6.92 -7.14
C ARG A 209 22.58 8.34 -6.74
N VAL A 210 21.38 8.50 -6.22
CA VAL A 210 20.89 9.81 -5.75
C VAL A 210 20.56 9.70 -4.27
N ARG A 211 21.19 10.55 -3.49
CA ARG A 211 21.05 10.60 -2.04
C ARG A 211 20.41 11.90 -1.59
N ALA A 212 19.41 11.81 -0.70
CA ALA A 212 18.83 12.98 -0.04
C ALA A 212 19.64 13.42 1.16
N LEU A 213 19.80 14.72 1.34
CA LEU A 213 20.45 15.36 2.47
C LEU A 213 19.58 16.48 3.02
N TYR A 214 19.68 16.72 4.32
CA TYR A 214 19.00 17.74 5.11
C TYR A 214 17.52 17.49 5.35
N SER A 215 16.84 16.75 4.49
CA SER A 215 15.45 16.35 4.63
C SER A 215 15.16 15.15 3.73
N GLY A 216 14.15 14.36 4.08
CA GLY A 216 13.53 13.41 3.16
C GLY A 216 12.80 14.12 2.03
N THR A 217 12.61 13.44 0.90
CA THR A 217 12.00 14.05 -0.28
C THR A 217 11.33 13.03 -1.19
N LYS A 218 10.30 13.47 -1.88
CA LYS A 218 9.81 12.77 -3.07
C LYS A 218 10.77 13.00 -4.21
N ILE A 219 11.07 11.96 -4.96
CA ILE A 219 11.99 12.02 -6.09
C ILE A 219 11.40 11.31 -7.30
N ARG A 220 11.61 11.89 -8.47
CA ARG A 220 11.32 11.29 -9.76
C ARG A 220 12.55 11.41 -10.64
N ILE A 221 12.92 10.29 -11.24
CA ILE A 221 14.07 10.22 -12.13
C ILE A 221 13.63 9.63 -13.46
N ASP A 222 13.91 10.33 -14.54
CA ASP A 222 13.46 10.00 -15.87
C ASP A 222 14.53 10.39 -16.90
N SER A 223 14.44 9.86 -18.10
CA SER A 223 15.24 10.33 -19.23
C SER A 223 14.91 11.79 -19.57
N SER A 224 15.90 12.54 -20.02
CA SER A 224 15.68 13.88 -20.60
C SER A 224 14.90 13.84 -21.92
N ASN A 225 14.86 12.68 -22.56
CA ASN A 225 14.12 12.43 -23.80
C ASN A 225 13.47 11.03 -23.79
N PRO A 226 12.44 10.80 -22.92
CA PRO A 226 11.87 9.47 -22.71
C PRO A 226 11.20 8.88 -23.96
N GLY A 227 10.76 9.71 -24.90
CA GLY A 227 10.14 9.25 -26.14
C GLY A 227 11.11 8.61 -27.14
N SER A 228 12.40 8.97 -27.09
CA SER A 228 13.44 8.46 -28.00
C SER A 228 14.44 7.55 -27.30
N PHE A 229 14.76 7.88 -26.06
CA PHE A 229 15.73 7.17 -25.22
C PHE A 229 15.16 7.04 -23.80
N PRO A 230 14.23 6.10 -23.57
CA PRO A 230 13.76 5.82 -22.22
C PRO A 230 14.91 5.29 -21.36
N LEU A 231 14.81 5.44 -20.04
CA LEU A 231 15.70 4.72 -19.11
C LEU A 231 15.48 3.21 -19.26
N PRO A 232 16.47 2.39 -18.94
CA PRO A 232 16.26 0.96 -18.70
C PRO A 232 15.20 0.71 -17.65
N GLY A 233 14.72 -0.50 -17.49
CA GLY A 233 13.82 -0.87 -16.41
C GLY A 233 14.41 -0.53 -15.05
N GLN A 234 13.66 0.22 -14.25
CA GLN A 234 14.10 0.66 -12.93
C GLN A 234 13.53 -0.19 -11.80
N TYR A 235 12.34 -0.71 -12.01
CA TYR A 235 11.67 -1.61 -11.09
C TYR A 235 10.50 -2.34 -11.76
N PHE A 236 10.11 -3.44 -11.14
CA PHE A 236 8.96 -4.22 -11.57
C PHE A 236 7.76 -3.89 -10.71
N ARG A 237 6.62 -3.76 -11.34
CA ARG A 237 5.32 -3.69 -10.68
C ARG A 237 4.57 -4.98 -10.97
N ILE A 238 4.23 -5.70 -9.93
CA ILE A 238 3.48 -6.94 -9.98
C ILE A 238 2.09 -6.64 -9.46
N HIS A 239 1.10 -6.83 -10.28
CA HIS A 239 -0.30 -6.72 -9.92
C HIS A 239 -0.95 -8.09 -9.94
N SER A 240 -1.52 -8.53 -8.83
CA SER A 240 -2.20 -9.81 -8.71
C SER A 240 -3.64 -9.61 -8.28
N GLN A 241 -4.55 -10.31 -8.94
CA GLN A 241 -5.98 -10.26 -8.66
C GLN A 241 -6.55 -11.66 -8.53
N ALA A 242 -7.35 -11.89 -7.50
CA ALA A 242 -8.07 -13.14 -7.29
C ALA A 242 -9.56 -12.90 -7.06
N GLN A 243 -10.38 -13.84 -7.53
CA GLN A 243 -11.83 -13.79 -7.35
C GLN A 243 -12.31 -15.13 -6.78
N THR A 244 -13.10 -15.06 -5.71
CA THR A 244 -13.76 -16.23 -5.14
C THR A 244 -14.99 -16.65 -5.95
N THR A 245 -15.44 -17.88 -5.76
CA THR A 245 -16.71 -18.37 -6.35
C THR A 245 -17.92 -17.57 -5.88
N GLY A 246 -17.84 -16.84 -4.76
CA GLY A 246 -18.85 -15.92 -4.26
C GLY A 246 -18.88 -14.57 -4.97
N GLY A 247 -17.92 -14.30 -5.87
CA GLY A 247 -17.80 -13.05 -6.62
C GLY A 247 -16.98 -11.96 -5.91
N GLU A 248 -16.46 -12.23 -4.69
CA GLU A 248 -15.57 -11.31 -4.00
C GLU A 248 -14.21 -11.26 -4.72
N THR A 249 -13.78 -10.06 -5.07
CA THR A 249 -12.50 -9.83 -5.77
C THR A 249 -11.58 -9.03 -4.87
N ARG A 250 -10.30 -9.41 -4.84
CA ARG A 250 -9.23 -8.66 -4.19
C ARG A 250 -8.02 -8.59 -5.11
N ALA A 251 -7.32 -7.48 -5.02
CA ALA A 251 -6.07 -7.26 -5.75
C ALA A 251 -4.98 -6.81 -4.78
N VAL A 252 -3.77 -7.21 -5.09
CA VAL A 252 -2.53 -6.80 -4.40
C VAL A 252 -1.56 -6.31 -5.44
N GLU A 253 -0.91 -5.19 -5.17
CA GLU A 253 0.15 -4.64 -6.00
C GLU A 253 1.43 -4.55 -5.19
N VAL A 254 2.53 -4.99 -5.78
CA VAL A 254 3.86 -4.95 -5.17
C VAL A 254 4.85 -4.36 -6.17
N THR A 255 5.69 -3.47 -5.69
CA THR A 255 6.82 -2.93 -6.46
C THR A 255 8.10 -3.56 -5.97
N GLN A 256 8.92 -4.06 -6.87
CA GLN A 256 10.22 -4.62 -6.58
C GLN A 256 11.30 -3.88 -7.36
N THR A 257 12.26 -3.31 -6.64
CA THR A 257 13.50 -2.74 -7.20
C THR A 257 14.60 -3.79 -7.21
N ASP A 258 15.61 -3.58 -8.06
CA ASP A 258 16.83 -4.34 -7.97
C ASP A 258 17.56 -4.08 -6.64
N PRO A 259 18.25 -5.09 -6.07
CA PRO A 259 18.96 -4.92 -4.82
C PRO A 259 20.09 -3.90 -4.98
N ALA A 260 19.98 -2.74 -4.34
CA ALA A 260 21.03 -1.73 -4.29
C ALA A 260 21.88 -1.89 -3.01
N PRO A 261 23.21 -1.67 -3.08
CA PRO A 261 24.03 -1.67 -1.90
C PRO A 261 23.59 -0.58 -0.89
N PRO A 262 23.61 -0.84 0.40
CA PRO A 262 23.30 0.16 1.41
C PRO A 262 24.11 1.44 1.25
N SER A 263 23.52 2.58 1.57
CA SER A 263 24.13 3.93 1.41
C SER A 263 25.44 4.13 2.15
N ILE A 264 25.75 3.31 3.16
CA ILE A 264 27.02 3.33 3.86
C ILE A 264 28.22 3.06 2.93
N PHE A 265 28.01 2.29 1.87
CA PHE A 265 29.07 2.00 0.89
C PHE A 265 29.39 3.19 -0.02
N ASP A 266 28.56 4.24 -0.05
CA ASP A 266 28.87 5.47 -0.79
C ASP A 266 30.06 6.22 -0.21
N PHE A 267 30.43 5.93 1.03
CA PHE A 267 31.54 6.57 1.77
C PHE A 267 32.75 5.67 1.94
N VAL A 268 32.74 4.46 1.42
CA VAL A 268 33.87 3.56 1.53
C VAL A 268 34.99 4.07 0.62
N ILE A 269 36.08 4.51 1.25
CA ILE A 269 37.31 4.87 0.56
C ILE A 269 38.03 3.56 0.28
N PHE A 270 37.99 3.10 -0.97
CA PHE A 270 38.90 2.06 -1.41
C PHE A 270 40.27 2.66 -1.69
N SER A 271 41.28 2.25 -0.97
CA SER A 271 42.67 2.59 -1.22
C SER A 271 43.37 1.34 -1.76
N ASP A 272 43.84 1.40 -2.98
CA ASP A 272 44.67 0.35 -3.58
C ASP A 272 46.12 0.40 -3.06
N SER A 273 46.52 1.51 -2.48
CA SER A 273 47.82 1.72 -1.78
C SER A 273 47.51 2.07 -0.34
N GLY A 274 47.88 1.22 0.58
CA GLY A 274 47.59 1.31 2.04
C GLY A 274 47.39 2.70 2.60
N LEU A 275 46.41 2.86 3.46
CA LEU A 275 46.14 4.11 4.18
C LEU A 275 47.25 4.34 5.18
N GLU A 276 48.14 5.28 4.90
CA GLU A 276 49.08 5.78 5.90
C GLU A 276 48.37 6.80 6.79
N LYS A 277 48.32 6.48 8.08
CA LYS A 277 47.84 7.39 9.10
C LYS A 277 48.99 8.26 9.53
N ASN A 278 48.98 9.55 9.16
CA ASN A 278 49.82 10.58 9.73
C ASN A 278 49.33 10.98 11.12
#